data_f01ce1dbc2b73b66d1aa03ac09837975
#
_entry.id   f01ce1dbc2b73b66d1aa03ac09837975
#
_cell.length_a   1.000
_cell.length_b   1.000
_cell.length_c   1.000
_cell.angle_alpha   90.00
_cell.angle_beta   90.00
_cell.angle_gamma   90.00
#
_symmetry.space_group_name_H-M   'P 1'
#
loop_
_entity.id
_entity.type
_entity.pdbx_description
1 polymer ?
#
loop_
_entity_poly.entity_id
_entity_poly.type
_entity_poly.pdbx_seq_one_letter_code
_entity_poly.pdbx_strand_id
1 'polypeptide(L)'
;MDALELAKPWLQNKTRESRLKWLALVLLVCVAVAGAAIIWALRHAEPILQARIIETLSARFQSRVELSSFHVSISRGLRVWGGGLKIFGKTDVNIHQPGIQAIIAVDEFQFGAGILDLLRTPMRVHRVYLKGLQLNIPPKGQRGEGGNLRSRKIKIYVDEFDCDKAQLIINTVVPGKLPLEFDISKLDMRKIGPGQPLRFTATLVNPKPVGDIQSTGFFGPWQADDPRSTPVRGDYSFSNADLSTIKGIGGILSSVGRYDGTLGNIVVDGETSTPDFRIAITGHPVPLTTKFHAIVDGTSGDTYLEPVQAKILNSSLVAKGSVVRVKIPAGHRVVLNVTVNPARIEDLLKLGVRTDPPVMTGAARLRTKLDLPPGEADVSERLRLAGDFQISRAHFTNEKIQSKLDVLSTRGQGRPKEAKGNIPDVPSLMSGTYNLSNGLLSFSKLHFQMPGTRVDLSGKYSLDGFQFEFRGKARMDAKLSHMVTGWKSVLLKPVDPFFSKRGAGTEIPVKVTGTKSEPHFGVDFGHKN
;
A
#
# COMPACT_ATOMS: atom_id res chain seq x y z
N MET A 1 -97.70 -12.59 55.46
CA MET A 1 -97.29 -11.67 54.36
C MET A 1 -95.86 -11.26 54.66
N ASP A 2 -94.96 -11.44 53.66
CA ASP A 2 -93.62 -10.90 53.55
C ASP A 2 -92.42 -11.65 54.14
N ALA A 3 -92.19 -12.83 53.61
CA ALA A 3 -90.83 -13.47 53.72
C ALA A 3 -90.21 -13.87 52.36
N LEU A 4 -90.73 -13.30 51.23
CA LEU A 4 -90.36 -13.68 49.86
C LEU A 4 -89.62 -12.61 49.06
N GLU A 5 -89.35 -11.42 49.59
CA GLU A 5 -88.73 -10.30 48.86
C GLU A 5 -87.24 -10.02 49.12
N LEU A 6 -86.61 -10.70 50.09
CA LEU A 6 -85.20 -10.44 50.44
C LEU A 6 -84.17 -11.38 49.82
N ALA A 7 -84.59 -12.35 48.98
CA ALA A 7 -83.64 -13.34 48.36
C ALA A 7 -83.24 -13.05 46.91
N LYS A 8 -83.78 -12.03 46.24
CA LYS A 8 -83.56 -11.75 44.81
C LYS A 8 -82.25 -11.06 44.43
N PRO A 9 -81.53 -10.22 45.23
CA PRO A 9 -80.29 -9.57 44.76
C PRO A 9 -79.10 -10.48 44.86
N TRP A 10 -79.07 -11.51 45.72
CA TRP A 10 -77.87 -12.34 45.95
C TRP A 10 -77.67 -13.40 44.87
N LEU A 11 -78.66 -13.89 44.26
CA LEU A 11 -78.58 -14.88 43.16
C LEU A 11 -78.26 -14.24 41.82
N GLN A 12 -78.58 -12.96 41.59
CA GLN A 12 -78.19 -12.24 40.34
C GLN A 12 -76.74 -11.87 40.31
N ASN A 13 -76.05 -11.60 41.44
CA ASN A 13 -74.67 -11.23 41.46
C ASN A 13 -73.76 -12.43 41.23
N LYS A 14 -74.13 -13.62 41.73
CA LYS A 14 -73.35 -14.85 41.60
C LYS A 14 -73.38 -15.40 40.14
N THR A 15 -74.47 -15.19 39.40
CA THR A 15 -74.53 -15.56 37.99
C THR A 15 -73.86 -14.57 37.05
N ARG A 16 -73.70 -13.32 37.48
CA ARG A 16 -72.97 -12.28 36.68
C ARG A 16 -71.49 -12.47 36.79
N GLU A 17 -70.93 -12.79 37.96
CA GLU A 17 -69.53 -13.10 38.14
C GLU A 17 -69.09 -14.40 37.44
N SER A 18 -69.95 -15.43 37.45
CA SER A 18 -69.66 -16.68 36.71
C SER A 18 -69.64 -16.46 35.19
N ARG A 19 -70.59 -15.63 34.69
CA ARG A 19 -70.62 -15.27 33.24
C ARG A 19 -69.42 -14.42 32.86
N LEU A 20 -68.91 -13.52 33.74
CA LEU A 20 -67.69 -12.74 33.47
C LEU A 20 -66.43 -13.64 33.44
N LYS A 21 -66.33 -14.61 34.35
CA LYS A 21 -65.22 -15.60 34.38
C LYS A 21 -65.24 -16.52 33.14
N TRP A 22 -66.45 -16.94 32.71
CA TRP A 22 -66.61 -17.69 31.49
C TRP A 22 -66.28 -16.88 30.23
N LEU A 23 -66.66 -15.62 30.14
CA LEU A 23 -66.28 -14.70 29.05
C LEU A 23 -64.76 -14.45 29.02
N ALA A 24 -64.13 -14.26 30.19
CA ALA A 24 -62.70 -14.09 30.28
C ALA A 24 -61.95 -15.38 29.85
N LEU A 25 -62.44 -16.58 30.22
CA LEU A 25 -61.88 -17.86 29.80
C LEU A 25 -62.02 -18.08 28.28
N VAL A 26 -63.22 -17.77 27.71
CA VAL A 26 -63.47 -17.85 26.26
C VAL A 26 -62.56 -16.89 25.51
N LEU A 27 -62.40 -15.65 25.99
CA LEU A 27 -61.49 -14.67 25.39
C LEU A 27 -60.02 -15.18 25.42
N LEU A 28 -59.59 -15.73 26.55
CA LEU A 28 -58.25 -16.27 26.72
C LEU A 28 -58.01 -17.47 25.78
N VAL A 29 -58.98 -18.38 25.64
CA VAL A 29 -58.95 -19.48 24.70
C VAL A 29 -58.93 -18.98 23.24
N CYS A 30 -59.73 -18.00 22.89
CA CYS A 30 -59.73 -17.40 21.56
C CYS A 30 -58.36 -16.74 21.24
N VAL A 31 -57.76 -16.02 22.20
CA VAL A 31 -56.41 -15.43 22.04
C VAL A 31 -55.36 -16.52 21.90
N ALA A 32 -55.44 -17.60 22.69
CA ALA A 32 -54.52 -18.72 22.60
C ALA A 32 -54.64 -19.48 21.25
N VAL A 33 -55.89 -19.72 20.79
CA VAL A 33 -56.16 -20.36 19.47
C VAL A 33 -55.72 -19.45 18.32
N ALA A 34 -55.99 -18.15 18.42
CA ALA A 34 -55.50 -17.19 17.42
C ALA A 34 -53.95 -17.13 17.40
N GLY A 35 -53.32 -17.11 18.57
CA GLY A 35 -51.85 -17.18 18.68
C GLY A 35 -51.28 -18.47 18.10
N ALA A 36 -51.89 -19.64 18.40
CA ALA A 36 -51.48 -20.93 17.85
C ALA A 36 -51.67 -20.99 16.32
N ALA A 37 -52.81 -20.46 15.81
CA ALA A 37 -53.07 -20.36 14.38
C ALA A 37 -52.07 -19.45 13.64
N ILE A 38 -51.68 -18.33 14.25
CA ILE A 38 -50.65 -17.43 13.70
C ILE A 38 -49.30 -18.14 13.64
N ILE A 39 -48.90 -18.83 14.71
CA ILE A 39 -47.64 -19.57 14.76
C ILE A 39 -47.64 -20.71 13.73
N TRP A 40 -48.75 -21.43 13.61
CA TRP A 40 -48.92 -22.47 12.60
C TRP A 40 -48.86 -21.92 11.18
N ALA A 41 -49.56 -20.83 10.89
CA ALA A 41 -49.55 -20.14 9.60
C ALA A 41 -48.14 -19.64 9.22
N LEU A 42 -47.37 -19.09 10.19
CA LEU A 42 -46.00 -18.62 9.96
C LEU A 42 -45.04 -19.78 9.63
N ARG A 43 -45.16 -20.90 10.33
CA ARG A 43 -44.33 -22.09 10.04
C ARG A 43 -44.60 -22.70 8.66
N HIS A 44 -45.84 -22.64 8.18
CA HIS A 44 -46.21 -23.11 6.85
C HIS A 44 -45.99 -22.04 5.76
N ALA A 45 -45.87 -20.76 6.15
CA ALA A 45 -45.59 -19.67 5.21
C ALA A 45 -44.08 -19.55 4.88
N GLU A 46 -43.17 -20.08 5.71
CA GLU A 46 -41.70 -19.98 5.46
C GLU A 46 -41.30 -20.39 4.04
N PRO A 47 -41.67 -21.57 3.52
CA PRO A 47 -41.27 -21.98 2.17
C PRO A 47 -41.93 -21.10 1.09
N ILE A 48 -43.18 -20.64 1.31
CA ILE A 48 -43.87 -19.73 0.39
C ILE A 48 -43.18 -18.35 0.38
N LEU A 49 -42.80 -17.84 1.55
CA LEU A 49 -42.08 -16.57 1.69
C LEU A 49 -40.66 -16.66 1.08
N GLN A 50 -39.97 -17.79 1.29
CA GLN A 50 -38.66 -18.03 0.67
C GLN A 50 -38.77 -18.02 -0.87
N ALA A 51 -39.73 -18.73 -1.45
CA ALA A 51 -39.97 -18.75 -2.88
C ALA A 51 -40.30 -17.36 -3.44
N ARG A 52 -41.16 -16.59 -2.74
CA ARG A 52 -41.50 -15.22 -3.11
C ARG A 52 -40.32 -14.25 -3.03
N ILE A 53 -39.46 -14.39 -2.04
CA ILE A 53 -38.25 -13.58 -1.92
C ILE A 53 -37.28 -13.90 -3.07
N ILE A 54 -37.07 -15.17 -3.38
CA ILE A 54 -36.24 -15.60 -4.52
C ILE A 54 -36.81 -15.03 -5.82
N GLU A 55 -38.11 -15.16 -6.04
CA GLU A 55 -38.79 -14.62 -7.23
C GLU A 55 -38.65 -13.09 -7.33
N THR A 56 -38.90 -12.38 -6.22
CA THR A 56 -38.79 -10.91 -6.16
C THR A 56 -37.36 -10.42 -6.39
N LEU A 57 -36.37 -11.08 -5.78
CA LEU A 57 -34.94 -10.75 -5.96
C LEU A 57 -34.51 -11.11 -7.39
N SER A 58 -34.91 -12.27 -7.93
CA SER A 58 -34.61 -12.68 -9.30
C SER A 58 -35.20 -11.70 -10.33
N ALA A 59 -36.44 -11.26 -10.13
CA ALA A 59 -37.06 -10.25 -10.98
C ALA A 59 -36.34 -8.88 -10.87
N ARG A 60 -35.95 -8.50 -9.65
CA ARG A 60 -35.28 -7.21 -9.39
C ARG A 60 -33.86 -7.15 -9.97
N PHE A 61 -33.07 -8.20 -9.76
CA PHE A 61 -31.70 -8.28 -10.28
C PHE A 61 -31.65 -8.82 -11.72
N GLN A 62 -32.81 -9.29 -12.25
CA GLN A 62 -32.91 -9.97 -13.55
C GLN A 62 -31.86 -11.08 -13.70
N SER A 63 -31.67 -11.85 -12.62
CA SER A 63 -30.63 -12.85 -12.51
C SER A 63 -31.04 -13.97 -11.57
N ARG A 64 -30.33 -15.09 -11.64
CA ARG A 64 -30.54 -16.22 -10.74
C ARG A 64 -30.22 -15.82 -9.31
N VAL A 65 -31.11 -16.18 -8.38
CA VAL A 65 -30.95 -16.02 -6.95
C VAL A 65 -31.09 -17.39 -6.28
N GLU A 66 -30.15 -17.72 -5.44
CA GLU A 66 -30.18 -18.93 -4.60
C GLU A 66 -30.25 -18.53 -3.14
N LEU A 67 -31.00 -19.27 -2.35
CA LEU A 67 -31.18 -19.06 -0.92
C LEU A 67 -31.30 -20.43 -0.24
N SER A 68 -30.31 -20.81 0.57
CA SER A 68 -30.25 -22.15 1.16
C SER A 68 -31.17 -22.32 2.36
N SER A 69 -31.28 -21.30 3.22
CA SER A 69 -32.15 -21.32 4.40
C SER A 69 -32.78 -19.96 4.64
N PHE A 70 -34.02 -19.98 5.17
CA PHE A 70 -34.79 -18.78 5.45
C PHE A 70 -35.75 -19.03 6.61
N HIS A 71 -35.70 -18.19 7.63
CA HIS A 71 -36.53 -18.28 8.83
C HIS A 71 -37.09 -16.92 9.20
N VAL A 72 -38.28 -16.91 9.75
CA VAL A 72 -39.01 -15.70 10.17
C VAL A 72 -39.58 -15.86 11.57
N SER A 73 -39.47 -14.83 12.40
CA SER A 73 -40.09 -14.75 13.70
C SER A 73 -40.70 -13.36 13.92
N ILE A 74 -41.91 -13.32 14.54
CA ILE A 74 -42.65 -12.07 14.80
C ILE A 74 -42.83 -11.80 16.30
N SER A 75 -42.27 -12.62 17.20
CA SER A 75 -42.56 -12.56 18.64
C SER A 75 -42.24 -11.22 19.34
N ARG A 76 -41.27 -10.47 18.86
CA ARG A 76 -40.85 -9.15 19.38
C ARG A 76 -40.50 -8.16 18.26
N GLY A 77 -41.28 -8.13 17.19
CA GLY A 77 -40.98 -7.47 15.92
C GLY A 77 -40.65 -8.50 14.84
N LEU A 78 -40.49 -8.05 13.59
CA LEU A 78 -40.07 -8.94 12.50
C LEU A 78 -38.57 -9.20 12.60
N ARG A 79 -38.18 -10.47 12.77
CA ARG A 79 -36.82 -10.92 12.68
C ARG A 79 -36.74 -11.96 11.56
N VAL A 80 -35.80 -11.77 10.65
CA VAL A 80 -35.53 -12.69 9.54
C VAL A 80 -34.07 -13.11 9.62
N TRP A 81 -33.79 -14.37 9.46
CA TRP A 81 -32.43 -14.90 9.40
C TRP A 81 -32.35 -16.09 8.43
N GLY A 82 -31.18 -16.30 7.90
CA GLY A 82 -30.96 -17.39 6.96
C GLY A 82 -29.50 -17.44 6.49
N GLY A 83 -29.26 -18.26 5.46
CA GLY A 83 -27.90 -18.41 4.93
C GLY A 83 -27.89 -18.87 3.48
N GLY A 84 -26.68 -18.77 2.89
CA GLY A 84 -26.42 -19.22 1.53
C GLY A 84 -27.11 -18.37 0.46
N LEU A 85 -27.27 -17.06 0.69
CA LEU A 85 -27.79 -16.15 -0.34
C LEU A 85 -26.72 -15.93 -1.41
N LYS A 86 -27.05 -16.23 -2.68
CA LYS A 86 -26.22 -15.94 -3.84
C LYS A 86 -27.02 -15.27 -4.94
N ILE A 87 -26.51 -14.17 -5.46
CA ILE A 87 -27.08 -13.42 -6.56
C ILE A 87 -26.06 -13.40 -7.68
N PHE A 88 -26.39 -13.98 -8.83
CA PHE A 88 -25.51 -14.10 -9.98
C PHE A 88 -25.66 -12.89 -10.91
N GLY A 89 -24.68 -12.64 -11.78
CA GLY A 89 -24.76 -11.58 -12.79
C GLY A 89 -25.67 -11.96 -13.94
N LYS A 90 -26.12 -10.95 -14.71
CA LYS A 90 -26.72 -11.16 -16.03
C LYS A 90 -25.66 -11.74 -16.96
N THR A 91 -25.64 -13.05 -17.13
CA THR A 91 -24.85 -13.69 -18.18
C THR A 91 -25.82 -14.49 -19.04
N ASP A 92 -25.67 -14.36 -20.35
CA ASP A 92 -26.48 -15.08 -21.31
C ASP A 92 -26.59 -16.58 -20.99
N VAL A 93 -27.80 -17.00 -20.88
CA VAL A 93 -28.51 -18.29 -21.13
C VAL A 93 -27.77 -19.65 -21.05
N ASN A 94 -26.47 -19.74 -20.90
CA ASN A 94 -25.78 -21.03 -20.72
C ASN A 94 -25.39 -21.30 -19.25
N ILE A 95 -26.40 -21.66 -18.48
CA ILE A 95 -26.47 -21.74 -17.01
C ILE A 95 -25.68 -22.93 -16.41
N HIS A 96 -24.97 -23.71 -17.21
CA HIS A 96 -24.31 -24.94 -16.77
C HIS A 96 -22.77 -24.92 -16.86
N GLN A 97 -22.14 -23.73 -17.06
CA GLN A 97 -20.68 -23.65 -16.98
C GLN A 97 -20.23 -23.57 -15.50
N PRO A 98 -19.43 -24.51 -15.00
CA PRO A 98 -18.80 -24.40 -13.70
C PRO A 98 -17.81 -23.23 -13.74
N GLY A 99 -18.06 -22.18 -12.91
CA GLY A 99 -17.15 -21.03 -12.80
C GLY A 99 -17.80 -19.64 -12.81
N ILE A 100 -19.13 -19.54 -12.94
CA ILE A 100 -19.83 -18.23 -12.81
C ILE A 100 -19.82 -17.82 -11.34
N GLN A 101 -19.04 -16.79 -11.02
CA GLN A 101 -19.00 -16.23 -9.66
C GLN A 101 -20.25 -15.40 -9.39
N ALA A 102 -20.81 -15.55 -8.18
CA ALA A 102 -21.89 -14.68 -7.72
C ALA A 102 -21.41 -13.21 -7.65
N ILE A 103 -22.25 -12.27 -8.05
CA ILE A 103 -21.99 -10.84 -7.84
C ILE A 103 -22.09 -10.49 -6.37
N ILE A 104 -23.06 -11.10 -5.67
CA ILE A 104 -23.27 -10.99 -4.23
C ILE A 104 -23.43 -12.39 -3.68
N ALA A 105 -22.62 -12.74 -2.68
CA ALA A 105 -22.81 -13.93 -1.87
C ALA A 105 -22.77 -13.57 -0.39
N VAL A 106 -23.59 -14.23 0.42
CA VAL A 106 -23.66 -14.02 1.88
C VAL A 106 -23.84 -15.39 2.53
N ASP A 107 -22.91 -15.74 3.43
CA ASP A 107 -22.97 -17.03 4.14
C ASP A 107 -24.12 -17.04 5.15
N GLU A 108 -24.21 -16.01 5.99
CA GLU A 108 -25.25 -15.86 7.00
C GLU A 108 -25.78 -14.41 7.00
N PHE A 109 -27.08 -14.24 7.14
CA PHE A 109 -27.72 -12.95 7.29
C PHE A 109 -28.76 -12.95 8.39
N GLN A 110 -28.89 -11.80 9.05
CA GLN A 110 -29.96 -11.53 10.00
C GLN A 110 -30.38 -10.07 9.87
N PHE A 111 -31.69 -9.81 9.84
CA PHE A 111 -32.21 -8.46 9.93
C PHE A 111 -33.46 -8.39 10.82
N GLY A 112 -33.62 -7.22 11.43
CA GLY A 112 -34.74 -6.93 12.32
C GLY A 112 -35.37 -5.60 11.99
N ALA A 113 -36.72 -5.56 11.97
CA ALA A 113 -37.50 -4.35 11.77
C ALA A 113 -38.72 -4.34 12.67
N GLY A 114 -39.20 -3.14 13.05
CA GLY A 114 -40.49 -2.98 13.67
C GLY A 114 -41.60 -3.26 12.65
N ILE A 115 -42.68 -3.91 13.06
CA ILE A 115 -43.83 -4.19 12.14
C ILE A 115 -44.39 -2.89 11.54
N LEU A 116 -44.49 -1.84 12.33
CA LEU A 116 -44.95 -0.52 11.88
C LEU A 116 -43.95 0.19 10.96
N ASP A 117 -42.66 -0.07 11.14
CA ASP A 117 -41.61 0.53 10.32
C ASP A 117 -41.51 -0.06 8.91
N LEU A 118 -41.99 -1.31 8.74
CA LEU A 118 -42.11 -1.95 7.43
C LEU A 118 -43.27 -1.38 6.61
N LEU A 119 -44.32 -0.86 7.27
CA LEU A 119 -45.48 -0.24 6.63
C LEU A 119 -45.26 1.24 6.28
N ARG A 120 -44.16 1.84 6.77
CA ARG A 120 -43.79 3.22 6.46
C ARG A 120 -43.14 3.34 5.08
N THR A 121 -43.31 4.48 4.47
CA THR A 121 -42.59 4.86 3.25
C THR A 121 -41.76 6.12 3.56
N PRO A 122 -40.42 6.02 3.63
CA PRO A 122 -39.53 4.88 3.34
C PRO A 122 -39.52 3.80 4.44
N MET A 123 -39.34 2.54 4.01
CA MET A 123 -39.17 1.40 4.92
C MET A 123 -37.91 1.57 5.79
N ARG A 124 -37.99 1.26 7.08
CA ARG A 124 -36.88 1.35 8.01
C ARG A 124 -36.55 -0.02 8.60
N VAL A 125 -35.27 -0.41 8.48
CA VAL A 125 -34.69 -1.61 9.07
C VAL A 125 -33.73 -1.15 10.18
N HIS A 126 -33.95 -1.61 11.41
CA HIS A 126 -33.13 -1.15 12.53
C HIS A 126 -31.73 -1.73 12.48
N ARG A 127 -31.61 -3.03 12.24
CA ARG A 127 -30.31 -3.71 12.21
C ARG A 127 -30.25 -4.76 11.12
N VAL A 128 -29.13 -4.77 10.42
CA VAL A 128 -28.71 -5.82 9.48
C VAL A 128 -27.38 -6.37 9.97
N TYR A 129 -27.30 -7.68 10.13
CA TYR A 129 -26.06 -8.40 10.38
C TYR A 129 -25.80 -9.35 9.22
N LEU A 130 -24.57 -9.31 8.69
CA LEU A 130 -24.10 -10.24 7.65
C LEU A 130 -22.81 -10.91 8.10
N LYS A 131 -22.56 -12.11 7.60
CA LYS A 131 -21.30 -12.80 7.74
C LYS A 131 -20.92 -13.44 6.42
N GLY A 132 -19.65 -13.34 6.04
CA GLY A 132 -19.14 -13.88 4.78
C GLY A 132 -19.72 -13.16 3.54
N LEU A 133 -19.88 -11.83 3.60
CA LEU A 133 -20.32 -11.05 2.45
C LEU A 133 -19.23 -11.01 1.37
N GLN A 134 -19.52 -11.53 0.18
CA GLN A 134 -18.70 -11.37 -1.01
C GLN A 134 -19.41 -10.45 -1.99
N LEU A 135 -18.75 -9.37 -2.36
CA LEU A 135 -19.27 -8.40 -3.32
C LEU A 135 -18.30 -8.30 -4.52
N ASN A 136 -18.75 -8.79 -5.67
CA ASN A 136 -17.97 -8.83 -6.90
C ASN A 136 -18.54 -7.79 -7.89
N ILE A 137 -17.89 -6.64 -8.00
CA ILE A 137 -18.34 -5.54 -8.86
C ILE A 137 -17.78 -5.77 -10.28
N PRO A 138 -18.65 -6.05 -11.27
CA PRO A 138 -18.21 -6.21 -12.65
C PRO A 138 -17.75 -4.89 -13.25
N PRO A 139 -16.89 -4.91 -14.27
CA PRO A 139 -16.39 -3.71 -14.94
C PRO A 139 -17.49 -2.95 -15.67
N LYS A 140 -17.26 -1.64 -15.89
CA LYS A 140 -18.17 -0.77 -16.67
C LYS A 140 -18.35 -1.36 -18.08
N GLY A 141 -19.60 -1.52 -18.53
CA GLY A 141 -19.94 -2.12 -19.82
C GLY A 141 -20.37 -3.61 -19.74
N GLN A 142 -19.96 -4.35 -18.72
CA GLN A 142 -20.49 -5.69 -18.37
C GLN A 142 -21.53 -5.64 -17.24
N ARG A 143 -21.71 -4.47 -16.63
CA ARG A 143 -22.86 -4.17 -15.79
C ARG A 143 -24.02 -4.10 -16.75
N GLY A 144 -24.84 -5.16 -16.84
CA GLY A 144 -26.01 -5.13 -17.72
C GLY A 144 -26.70 -3.77 -17.57
N GLU A 145 -27.08 -3.15 -18.68
CA GLU A 145 -27.87 -1.92 -18.64
C GLU A 145 -28.97 -2.18 -17.63
N GLY A 146 -28.89 -1.47 -16.48
CA GLY A 146 -29.93 -1.56 -15.47
C GLY A 146 -31.19 -1.22 -16.18
N GLY A 147 -31.96 -2.26 -16.57
CA GLY A 147 -33.18 -2.09 -17.34
C GLY A 147 -33.94 -0.98 -16.66
N ASN A 148 -34.49 -0.04 -17.42
CA ASN A 148 -35.22 1.12 -16.96
C ASN A 148 -36.03 0.82 -15.68
N LEU A 149 -35.36 0.84 -14.53
CA LEU A 149 -35.95 0.76 -13.21
C LEU A 149 -36.66 2.10 -12.91
N ARG A 150 -37.60 2.47 -13.77
CA ARG A 150 -38.76 3.29 -13.39
C ARG A 150 -39.68 2.54 -12.40
N SER A 151 -39.29 1.33 -11.98
CA SER A 151 -39.90 0.62 -10.85
C SER A 151 -39.69 1.46 -9.60
N ARG A 152 -40.78 1.78 -8.91
CA ARG A 152 -40.84 2.53 -7.65
C ARG A 152 -39.61 2.25 -6.80
N LYS A 153 -38.72 3.25 -6.65
CA LYS A 153 -37.52 3.16 -5.80
C LYS A 153 -38.01 2.94 -4.38
N ILE A 154 -38.07 1.70 -3.93
CA ILE A 154 -38.34 1.39 -2.53
C ILE A 154 -37.17 2.02 -1.76
N LYS A 155 -37.43 3.10 -1.08
CA LYS A 155 -36.44 3.77 -0.24
C LYS A 155 -36.38 2.97 1.05
N ILE A 156 -35.24 2.33 1.28
CA ILE A 156 -34.94 1.59 2.51
C ILE A 156 -33.90 2.38 3.29
N TYR A 157 -34.14 2.59 4.57
CA TYR A 157 -33.17 3.09 5.52
C TYR A 157 -32.75 1.96 6.45
N VAL A 158 -31.42 1.82 6.65
CA VAL A 158 -30.85 0.90 7.63
C VAL A 158 -30.12 1.73 8.68
N ASP A 159 -30.51 1.57 9.95
CA ASP A 159 -29.89 2.33 11.05
C ASP A 159 -28.51 1.80 11.37
N GLU A 160 -28.36 0.47 11.49
CA GLU A 160 -27.15 -0.24 11.83
C GLU A 160 -26.92 -1.41 10.86
N PHE A 161 -25.73 -1.49 10.33
CA PHE A 161 -25.29 -2.58 9.50
C PHE A 161 -23.92 -3.06 10.02
N ASP A 162 -23.89 -4.30 10.44
CA ASP A 162 -22.69 -4.96 10.96
C ASP A 162 -22.36 -6.13 10.02
N CYS A 163 -21.12 -6.24 9.59
CA CYS A 163 -20.65 -7.32 8.72
C CYS A 163 -19.33 -7.88 9.20
N ASP A 164 -19.28 -9.18 9.44
CA ASP A 164 -18.06 -9.91 9.73
C ASP A 164 -17.61 -10.68 8.49
N LYS A 165 -16.31 -10.57 8.16
CA LYS A 165 -15.66 -11.23 7.01
C LYS A 165 -16.30 -10.84 5.67
N ALA A 166 -16.13 -9.60 5.27
CA ALA A 166 -16.53 -9.14 3.94
C ALA A 166 -15.34 -9.19 2.96
N GLN A 167 -15.61 -9.52 1.70
CA GLN A 167 -14.66 -9.42 0.59
C GLN A 167 -15.27 -8.54 -0.50
N LEU A 168 -14.55 -7.52 -0.91
CA LEU A 168 -14.93 -6.64 -2.01
C LEU A 168 -13.93 -6.80 -3.16
N ILE A 169 -14.43 -7.25 -4.32
CA ILE A 169 -13.65 -7.42 -5.54
C ILE A 169 -14.16 -6.41 -6.58
N ILE A 170 -13.30 -5.51 -7.01
CA ILE A 170 -13.60 -4.53 -8.06
C ILE A 170 -12.87 -4.93 -9.33
N ASN A 171 -13.62 -5.42 -10.30
CA ASN A 171 -13.09 -5.85 -11.59
C ASN A 171 -12.84 -4.67 -12.53
N THR A 172 -11.85 -4.78 -13.39
CA THR A 172 -11.46 -3.75 -14.36
C THR A 172 -11.33 -4.33 -15.77
N VAL A 173 -11.68 -3.52 -16.79
CA VAL A 173 -11.43 -3.83 -18.19
C VAL A 173 -10.09 -3.29 -18.70
N VAL A 174 -9.35 -2.54 -17.89
CA VAL A 174 -8.07 -1.95 -18.30
C VAL A 174 -7.05 -3.05 -18.58
N PRO A 175 -6.50 -3.15 -19.81
CA PRO A 175 -5.51 -4.17 -20.12
C PRO A 175 -4.30 -4.10 -19.19
N GLY A 176 -3.83 -5.25 -18.73
CA GLY A 176 -2.67 -5.32 -17.84
C GLY A 176 -2.93 -4.98 -16.38
N LYS A 177 -4.17 -4.72 -15.96
CA LYS A 177 -4.55 -4.49 -14.55
C LYS A 177 -5.19 -5.72 -13.92
N LEU A 178 -4.88 -5.97 -12.64
CA LEU A 178 -5.56 -6.97 -11.81
C LEU A 178 -6.81 -6.37 -11.15
N PRO A 179 -7.81 -7.19 -10.80
CA PRO A 179 -8.89 -6.76 -9.91
C PRO A 179 -8.35 -6.19 -8.60
N LEU A 180 -9.03 -5.22 -8.05
CA LEU A 180 -8.74 -4.72 -6.71
C LEU A 180 -9.56 -5.51 -5.70
N GLU A 181 -8.88 -6.13 -4.73
CA GLU A 181 -9.49 -6.99 -3.72
C GLU A 181 -9.24 -6.39 -2.34
N PHE A 182 -10.30 -6.35 -1.53
CA PHE A 182 -10.26 -5.92 -0.14
C PHE A 182 -10.84 -7.03 0.74
N ASP A 183 -10.03 -7.53 1.65
CA ASP A 183 -10.47 -8.46 2.69
C ASP A 183 -10.76 -7.65 3.97
N ILE A 184 -12.05 -7.50 4.27
CA ILE A 184 -12.55 -6.69 5.37
C ILE A 184 -12.92 -7.62 6.51
N SER A 185 -12.15 -7.59 7.59
CA SER A 185 -12.40 -8.44 8.77
C SER A 185 -13.69 -8.04 9.47
N LYS A 186 -13.94 -6.73 9.56
CA LYS A 186 -15.14 -6.16 10.17
C LYS A 186 -15.53 -4.86 9.48
N LEU A 187 -16.83 -4.70 9.21
CA LEU A 187 -17.42 -3.50 8.61
C LEU A 187 -18.69 -3.11 9.38
N ASP A 188 -18.64 -1.99 10.06
CA ASP A 188 -19.78 -1.38 10.72
C ASP A 188 -20.21 -0.15 9.94
N MET A 189 -21.47 -0.06 9.54
CA MET A 189 -22.02 1.09 8.84
C MET A 189 -23.29 1.60 9.54
N ARG A 190 -23.50 2.90 9.51
CA ARG A 190 -24.64 3.54 10.15
C ARG A 190 -25.32 4.55 9.24
N LYS A 191 -26.65 4.67 9.40
CA LYS A 191 -27.48 5.62 8.66
C LYS A 191 -27.44 5.41 7.15
N ILE A 192 -27.54 4.15 6.72
CA ILE A 192 -27.59 3.81 5.30
C ILE A 192 -28.93 4.20 4.73
N GLY A 193 -28.93 5.02 3.69
CA GLY A 193 -30.16 5.45 3.02
C GLY A 193 -29.91 6.12 1.68
N PRO A 194 -30.92 6.21 0.82
CA PRO A 194 -30.76 6.82 -0.48
C PRO A 194 -30.48 8.32 -0.39
N GLY A 195 -29.49 8.78 -1.18
CA GLY A 195 -29.18 10.19 -1.34
C GLY A 195 -28.45 10.86 -0.18
N GLN A 196 -27.97 10.08 0.80
CA GLN A 196 -27.17 10.59 1.92
C GLN A 196 -25.89 9.78 2.12
N PRO A 197 -24.83 10.41 2.66
CA PRO A 197 -23.63 9.67 3.02
C PRO A 197 -23.90 8.77 4.24
N LEU A 198 -23.32 7.56 4.23
CA LEU A 198 -23.28 6.68 5.38
C LEU A 198 -21.98 6.89 6.16
N ARG A 199 -22.00 6.65 7.46
CA ARG A 199 -20.81 6.57 8.29
C ARG A 199 -20.35 5.12 8.35
N PHE A 200 -19.04 4.88 8.26
CA PHE A 200 -18.49 3.54 8.38
C PHE A 200 -17.28 3.49 9.33
N THR A 201 -17.05 2.29 9.85
CA THR A 201 -15.82 1.87 10.50
C THR A 201 -15.45 0.51 9.90
N ALA A 202 -14.23 0.38 9.40
CA ALA A 202 -13.74 -0.83 8.76
C ALA A 202 -12.41 -1.27 9.36
N THR A 203 -12.24 -2.56 9.56
CA THR A 203 -10.97 -3.20 9.91
C THR A 203 -10.61 -4.18 8.80
N LEU A 204 -9.42 -4.01 8.24
CA LEU A 204 -8.92 -4.81 7.12
C LEU A 204 -7.54 -5.37 7.47
N VAL A 205 -7.19 -6.50 6.89
CA VAL A 205 -5.82 -7.01 6.90
C VAL A 205 -5.22 -6.77 5.52
N ASN A 206 -4.14 -5.99 5.46
CA ASN A 206 -3.42 -5.79 4.22
C ASN A 206 -2.56 -7.03 3.90
N PRO A 207 -2.65 -7.60 2.69
CA PRO A 207 -1.93 -8.83 2.39
C PRO A 207 -0.42 -8.65 2.16
N LYS A 208 0.03 -7.46 1.72
CA LYS A 208 1.45 -7.23 1.40
C LYS A 208 1.80 -5.73 1.37
N PRO A 209 2.53 -5.17 2.33
CA PRO A 209 3.01 -5.82 3.56
C PRO A 209 1.85 -6.23 4.48
N VAL A 210 1.98 -7.38 5.15
CA VAL A 210 0.95 -7.85 6.08
C VAL A 210 0.87 -6.90 7.26
N GLY A 211 -0.35 -6.44 7.59
CA GLY A 211 -0.58 -5.54 8.72
C GLY A 211 -2.06 -5.13 8.82
N ASP A 212 -2.40 -4.45 9.89
CA ASP A 212 -3.77 -4.12 10.25
C ASP A 212 -4.11 -2.70 9.84
N ILE A 213 -5.17 -2.54 9.04
CA ILE A 213 -5.72 -1.24 8.65
C ILE A 213 -7.05 -1.02 9.40
N GLN A 214 -7.18 0.10 10.06
CA GLN A 214 -8.44 0.59 10.59
C GLN A 214 -8.78 1.90 9.89
N SER A 215 -10.04 2.06 9.51
CA SER A 215 -10.52 3.28 8.87
C SER A 215 -11.90 3.65 9.35
N THR A 216 -12.10 4.94 9.59
CA THR A 216 -13.40 5.51 9.96
C THR A 216 -13.69 6.70 9.07
N GLY A 217 -14.94 6.83 8.63
CA GLY A 217 -15.26 7.93 7.73
C GLY A 217 -16.70 7.95 7.24
N PHE A 218 -16.85 8.60 6.10
CA PHE A 218 -18.12 8.74 5.39
C PHE A 218 -17.95 8.28 3.95
N PHE A 219 -18.96 7.58 3.46
CA PHE A 219 -19.02 7.07 2.10
C PHE A 219 -20.35 7.46 1.46
N GLY A 220 -20.31 7.95 0.24
CA GLY A 220 -21.50 8.29 -0.52
C GLY A 220 -21.95 9.75 -0.39
N PRO A 221 -23.12 10.06 -0.98
CA PRO A 221 -24.10 9.12 -1.52
C PRO A 221 -23.58 8.35 -2.74
N TRP A 222 -23.92 7.05 -2.82
CA TRP A 222 -23.50 6.18 -3.92
C TRP A 222 -23.99 6.68 -5.27
N GLN A 223 -23.06 6.80 -6.22
CA GLN A 223 -23.31 7.22 -7.60
C GLN A 223 -23.39 5.99 -8.51
N ALA A 224 -24.62 5.49 -8.74
CA ALA A 224 -24.80 4.24 -9.47
C ALA A 224 -24.36 4.33 -10.95
N ASP A 225 -24.56 5.49 -11.58
CA ASP A 225 -24.21 5.73 -12.98
C ASP A 225 -22.71 5.85 -13.19
N ASP A 226 -22.01 6.45 -12.21
CA ASP A 226 -20.56 6.56 -12.19
C ASP A 226 -20.00 6.34 -10.77
N PRO A 227 -19.73 5.10 -10.37
CA PRO A 227 -19.20 4.77 -9.05
C PRO A 227 -17.88 5.48 -8.70
N ARG A 228 -17.09 5.86 -9.71
CA ARG A 228 -15.86 6.61 -9.51
C ARG A 228 -16.09 7.99 -8.88
N SER A 229 -17.26 8.58 -9.13
CA SER A 229 -17.69 9.89 -8.61
C SER A 229 -18.26 9.81 -7.20
N THR A 230 -18.37 8.61 -6.60
CA THR A 230 -18.89 8.44 -5.23
C THR A 230 -17.94 9.10 -4.22
N PRO A 231 -18.42 10.06 -3.41
CA PRO A 231 -17.59 10.73 -2.41
C PRO A 231 -17.12 9.77 -1.31
N VAL A 232 -15.90 9.98 -0.84
CA VAL A 232 -15.33 9.24 0.29
C VAL A 232 -14.42 10.16 1.09
N ARG A 233 -14.51 10.10 2.42
CA ARG A 233 -13.60 10.84 3.31
C ARG A 233 -13.48 10.12 4.64
N GLY A 234 -12.34 10.27 5.29
CA GLY A 234 -12.12 9.66 6.59
C GLY A 234 -10.67 9.73 7.04
N ASP A 235 -10.44 9.01 8.13
CA ASP A 235 -9.12 8.83 8.72
C ASP A 235 -8.75 7.34 8.65
N TYR A 236 -7.46 7.03 8.60
CA TYR A 236 -6.97 5.67 8.67
C TYR A 236 -5.74 5.56 9.57
N SER A 237 -5.56 4.38 10.12
CA SER A 237 -4.32 3.92 10.71
C SER A 237 -3.93 2.58 10.10
N PHE A 238 -2.65 2.40 9.81
CA PHE A 238 -2.05 1.16 9.35
C PHE A 238 -0.96 0.80 10.34
N SER A 239 -1.10 -0.31 11.01
CA SER A 239 -0.20 -0.76 12.09
C SER A 239 0.33 -2.16 11.83
N ASN A 240 1.45 -2.49 12.48
CA ASN A 240 2.09 -3.80 12.40
C ASN A 240 2.42 -4.24 10.96
N ALA A 241 2.65 -3.29 10.06
CA ALA A 241 2.93 -3.61 8.67
C ALA A 241 4.34 -4.19 8.50
N ASP A 242 4.41 -5.52 8.40
CA ASP A 242 5.66 -6.25 8.27
C ASP A 242 6.23 -6.16 6.85
N LEU A 243 7.22 -5.29 6.68
CA LEU A 243 7.91 -5.09 5.40
C LEU A 243 8.70 -6.33 4.96
N SER A 244 9.01 -7.29 5.85
CA SER A 244 9.73 -8.52 5.48
C SER A 244 8.92 -9.43 4.57
N THR A 245 7.60 -9.23 4.48
CA THR A 245 6.72 -9.86 3.50
C THR A 245 7.03 -9.42 2.05
N ILE A 246 7.78 -8.32 1.88
CA ILE A 246 8.35 -7.89 0.61
C ILE A 246 9.81 -8.32 0.59
N LYS A 247 10.13 -9.31 -0.24
CA LYS A 247 11.47 -9.91 -0.29
C LYS A 247 12.54 -8.84 -0.59
N GLY A 248 13.53 -8.75 0.28
CA GLY A 248 14.67 -7.84 0.13
C GLY A 248 14.61 -6.58 0.99
N ILE A 249 13.52 -6.34 1.71
CA ILE A 249 13.43 -5.26 2.70
C ILE A 249 12.89 -5.81 4.03
N GLY A 250 12.95 -5.03 5.10
CA GLY A 250 12.39 -5.40 6.40
C GLY A 250 12.18 -4.19 7.29
N GLY A 251 11.51 -4.44 8.40
CA GLY A 251 11.10 -3.45 9.38
C GLY A 251 9.58 -3.46 9.61
N ILE A 252 9.13 -2.89 10.70
CA ILE A 252 7.71 -2.75 11.03
C ILE A 252 7.28 -1.32 10.75
N LEU A 253 6.40 -1.16 9.76
CA LEU A 253 5.87 0.14 9.35
C LEU A 253 4.55 0.43 10.08
N SER A 254 4.40 1.65 10.54
CA SER A 254 3.13 2.25 10.91
C SER A 254 2.83 3.47 10.05
N SER A 255 1.55 3.72 9.77
CA SER A 255 1.09 4.89 9.02
C SER A 255 -0.21 5.41 9.61
N VAL A 256 -0.37 6.72 9.60
CA VAL A 256 -1.63 7.38 9.92
C VAL A 256 -1.88 8.49 8.91
N GLY A 257 -3.13 8.78 8.64
CA GLY A 257 -3.47 9.84 7.71
C GLY A 257 -4.97 10.03 7.56
N ARG A 258 -5.31 11.00 6.72
CA ARG A 258 -6.68 11.32 6.32
C ARG A 258 -6.82 11.27 4.81
N TYR A 259 -8.02 11.04 4.36
CA TYR A 259 -8.34 11.04 2.95
C TYR A 259 -9.68 11.73 2.68
N ASP A 260 -9.77 12.37 1.52
CA ASP A 260 -10.96 13.08 1.03
C ASP A 260 -11.01 13.04 -0.51
N GLY A 261 -12.20 13.04 -1.07
CA GLY A 261 -12.40 13.12 -2.52
C GLY A 261 -13.48 12.19 -3.02
N THR A 262 -13.22 11.55 -4.16
CA THR A 262 -14.12 10.55 -4.77
C THR A 262 -13.36 9.24 -4.99
N LEU A 263 -14.07 8.12 -5.13
CA LEU A 263 -13.44 6.80 -5.33
C LEU A 263 -12.42 6.77 -6.48
N GLY A 264 -12.65 7.54 -7.54
CA GLY A 264 -11.71 7.62 -8.66
C GLY A 264 -10.57 8.60 -8.45
N ASN A 265 -10.62 9.42 -7.40
CA ASN A 265 -9.62 10.46 -7.09
C ASN A 265 -9.66 10.79 -5.59
N ILE A 266 -9.03 9.94 -4.80
CA ILE A 266 -8.92 10.07 -3.34
C ILE A 266 -7.60 10.79 -3.05
N VAL A 267 -7.68 11.98 -2.48
CA VAL A 267 -6.51 12.71 -1.96
C VAL A 267 -6.20 12.20 -0.57
N VAL A 268 -4.96 11.80 -0.33
CA VAL A 268 -4.49 11.24 0.94
C VAL A 268 -3.31 12.03 1.46
N ASP A 269 -3.42 12.54 2.67
CA ASP A 269 -2.32 13.13 3.43
C ASP A 269 -1.98 12.24 4.61
N GLY A 270 -0.71 11.84 4.73
CA GLY A 270 -0.33 10.89 5.77
C GLY A 270 1.14 10.94 6.13
N GLU A 271 1.43 10.22 7.20
CA GLU A 271 2.78 10.02 7.73
C GLU A 271 3.05 8.54 7.91
N THR A 272 4.31 8.13 7.69
CA THR A 272 4.76 6.77 8.03
C THR A 272 5.95 6.80 8.97
N SER A 273 6.08 5.76 9.77
CA SER A 273 7.25 5.51 10.62
C SER A 273 7.66 4.05 10.52
N THR A 274 8.94 3.82 10.27
CA THR A 274 9.56 2.49 10.27
C THR A 274 10.88 2.62 11.03
N PRO A 275 10.90 2.42 12.35
CA PRO A 275 12.09 2.64 13.18
C PRO A 275 13.27 1.74 12.82
N ASP A 276 12.99 0.57 12.28
CA ASP A 276 13.92 -0.52 11.99
C ASP A 276 13.98 -0.87 10.49
N PHE A 277 13.75 0.12 9.62
CA PHE A 277 13.82 -0.10 8.18
C PHE A 277 15.20 -0.61 7.75
N ARG A 278 15.24 -1.66 6.97
CA ARG A 278 16.48 -2.24 6.45
C ARG A 278 16.31 -2.80 5.04
N ILE A 279 17.39 -2.78 4.29
CA ILE A 279 17.53 -3.56 3.06
C ILE A 279 18.22 -4.87 3.43
N ALA A 280 17.67 -6.01 3.01
CA ALA A 280 18.12 -7.33 3.46
C ALA A 280 19.60 -7.59 3.13
N ILE A 281 20.07 -7.13 1.98
CA ILE A 281 21.46 -7.31 1.54
C ILE A 281 22.50 -6.63 2.45
N THR A 282 22.12 -5.54 3.11
CA THR A 282 22.99 -4.79 4.03
C THR A 282 22.76 -5.13 5.49
N GLY A 283 21.51 -5.40 5.85
CA GLY A 283 21.10 -5.83 7.19
C GLY A 283 21.07 -4.73 8.26
N HIS A 284 21.50 -3.49 7.94
CA HIS A 284 21.54 -2.39 8.92
C HIS A 284 20.15 -1.75 9.09
N PRO A 285 19.56 -1.81 10.31
CA PRO A 285 18.31 -1.09 10.58
C PRO A 285 18.60 0.41 10.70
N VAL A 286 17.75 1.21 10.04
CA VAL A 286 17.77 2.67 10.12
C VAL A 286 16.36 3.21 10.30
N PRO A 287 16.14 4.26 11.10
CA PRO A 287 14.84 4.89 11.20
C PRO A 287 14.50 5.61 9.88
N LEU A 288 13.35 5.28 9.33
CA LEU A 288 12.76 5.91 8.16
C LEU A 288 11.40 6.51 8.54
N THR A 289 11.23 7.79 8.34
CA THR A 289 9.93 8.46 8.48
C THR A 289 9.57 9.17 7.19
N THR A 290 8.28 9.21 6.85
CA THR A 290 7.81 9.97 5.68
C THR A 290 6.60 10.81 6.02
N LYS A 291 6.47 11.94 5.32
CA LYS A 291 5.22 12.70 5.18
C LYS A 291 4.89 12.72 3.70
N PHE A 292 3.66 12.40 3.35
CA PHE A 292 3.29 12.29 1.96
C PHE A 292 1.92 12.90 1.65
N HIS A 293 1.84 13.40 0.46
CA HIS A 293 0.61 13.72 -0.25
C HIS A 293 0.47 12.76 -1.42
N ALA A 294 -0.67 12.11 -1.55
CA ALA A 294 -0.91 11.12 -2.59
C ALA A 294 -2.31 11.24 -3.18
N ILE A 295 -2.43 10.85 -4.44
CA ILE A 295 -3.72 10.69 -5.12
C ILE A 295 -3.88 9.20 -5.41
N VAL A 296 -4.97 8.61 -4.91
CA VAL A 296 -5.27 7.19 -5.05
C VAL A 296 -6.52 7.00 -5.89
N ASP A 297 -6.43 6.21 -6.95
CA ASP A 297 -7.62 5.71 -7.63
C ASP A 297 -8.12 4.46 -6.90
N GLY A 298 -9.14 4.62 -6.07
CA GLY A 298 -9.75 3.54 -5.29
C GLY A 298 -10.42 2.46 -6.14
N THR A 299 -10.52 2.64 -7.45
CA THR A 299 -11.09 1.64 -8.37
C THR A 299 -10.03 0.78 -9.07
N SER A 300 -8.79 1.24 -9.13
CA SER A 300 -7.65 0.50 -9.71
C SER A 300 -6.55 0.21 -8.70
N GLY A 301 -6.49 0.94 -7.60
CA GLY A 301 -5.41 0.88 -6.62
C GLY A 301 -4.13 1.59 -7.06
N ASP A 302 -4.18 2.35 -8.15
CA ASP A 302 -3.04 3.17 -8.59
C ASP A 302 -2.86 4.35 -7.65
N THR A 303 -1.62 4.61 -7.25
CA THR A 303 -1.26 5.67 -6.31
C THR A 303 -0.21 6.58 -6.94
N TYR A 304 -0.47 7.88 -6.93
CA TYR A 304 0.43 8.93 -7.38
C TYR A 304 0.93 9.70 -6.16
N LEU A 305 2.24 9.80 -6.01
CA LEU A 305 2.91 10.40 -4.87
C LEU A 305 3.42 11.81 -5.22
N GLU A 306 2.93 12.86 -4.52
CA GLU A 306 3.24 14.25 -4.84
C GLU A 306 3.18 15.21 -3.63
N PRO A 307 4.27 15.60 -3.05
CA PRO A 307 5.55 14.93 -2.86
C PRO A 307 5.55 14.01 -1.63
N VAL A 308 6.52 13.10 -1.58
CA VAL A 308 6.88 12.38 -0.36
C VAL A 308 8.15 13.02 0.22
N GLN A 309 8.07 13.54 1.42
CA GLN A 309 9.22 13.99 2.20
C GLN A 309 9.64 12.84 3.10
N ALA A 310 10.84 12.33 2.93
CA ALA A 310 11.37 11.24 3.74
C ALA A 310 12.60 11.69 4.52
N LYS A 311 12.76 11.14 5.72
CA LYS A 311 13.92 11.34 6.58
C LYS A 311 14.51 10.00 6.95
N ILE A 312 15.81 9.85 6.72
CA ILE A 312 16.64 8.70 7.08
C ILE A 312 17.76 9.22 7.97
N LEU A 313 17.80 8.82 9.23
CA LEU A 313 18.74 9.34 10.21
C LEU A 313 18.72 10.89 10.23
N ASN A 314 19.83 11.54 9.82
CA ASN A 314 19.97 12.99 9.77
C ASN A 314 19.75 13.57 8.37
N SER A 315 19.42 12.74 7.39
CA SER A 315 19.31 13.10 5.99
C SER A 315 17.85 13.14 5.54
N SER A 316 17.50 14.15 4.74
CA SER A 316 16.17 14.32 4.16
C SER A 316 16.23 14.15 2.65
N LEU A 317 15.17 13.59 2.09
CA LEU A 317 14.99 13.42 0.66
C LEU A 317 13.53 13.70 0.26
N VAL A 318 13.34 14.02 -1.00
CA VAL A 318 12.01 14.23 -1.58
C VAL A 318 11.85 13.27 -2.75
N ALA A 319 10.73 12.56 -2.78
CA ALA A 319 10.37 11.66 -3.86
C ALA A 319 9.03 12.06 -4.48
N LYS A 320 8.90 11.89 -5.80
CA LYS A 320 7.65 12.03 -6.55
C LYS A 320 7.53 10.87 -7.52
N GLY A 321 6.33 10.41 -7.77
CA GLY A 321 6.12 9.35 -8.74
C GLY A 321 4.86 8.53 -8.53
N SER A 322 4.91 7.23 -8.79
CA SER A 322 3.72 6.39 -8.74
C SER A 322 3.99 4.96 -8.30
N VAL A 323 2.98 4.36 -7.73
CA VAL A 323 2.86 2.93 -7.44
C VAL A 323 1.64 2.43 -8.21
N VAL A 324 1.85 1.64 -9.25
CA VAL A 324 0.80 1.21 -10.19
C VAL A 324 0.66 -0.31 -10.18
N ARG A 325 -0.57 -0.80 -10.12
CA ARG A 325 -0.84 -2.24 -10.24
C ARG A 325 -0.74 -2.67 -11.71
N VAL A 326 -0.02 -3.76 -11.95
CA VAL A 326 0.14 -4.35 -13.31
C VAL A 326 -0.17 -5.85 -13.28
N LYS A 327 -0.57 -6.39 -14.43
CA LYS A 327 -0.97 -7.79 -14.57
C LYS A 327 0.19 -8.70 -14.98
N ILE A 328 1.13 -8.20 -15.79
CA ILE A 328 2.22 -9.02 -16.34
C ILE A 328 3.55 -8.27 -16.19
N PRO A 329 4.46 -8.77 -15.36
CA PRO A 329 4.19 -9.70 -14.26
C PRO A 329 3.23 -9.08 -13.24
N ALA A 330 2.45 -9.92 -12.56
CA ALA A 330 1.45 -9.44 -11.61
C ALA A 330 2.11 -8.75 -10.40
N GLY A 331 1.55 -7.63 -9.95
CA GLY A 331 2.03 -6.91 -8.77
C GLY A 331 2.06 -5.40 -8.95
N HIS A 332 2.87 -4.72 -8.11
CA HIS A 332 3.01 -3.27 -8.13
C HIS A 332 4.33 -2.87 -8.76
N ARG A 333 4.30 -1.96 -9.73
CA ARG A 333 5.48 -1.25 -10.23
C ARG A 333 5.61 0.08 -9.51
N VAL A 334 6.78 0.35 -8.96
CA VAL A 334 7.11 1.61 -8.29
C VAL A 334 8.06 2.41 -9.18
N VAL A 335 7.69 3.63 -9.54
CA VAL A 335 8.55 4.56 -10.29
C VAL A 335 8.61 5.86 -9.54
N LEU A 336 9.81 6.24 -9.07
CA LEU A 336 10.02 7.45 -8.30
C LEU A 336 11.16 8.29 -8.89
N ASN A 337 11.01 9.61 -8.87
CA ASN A 337 12.08 10.57 -9.03
C ASN A 337 12.47 11.06 -7.63
N VAL A 338 13.69 10.76 -7.21
CA VAL A 338 14.20 11.07 -5.88
C VAL A 338 15.23 12.19 -5.97
N THR A 339 15.10 13.19 -5.11
CA THR A 339 16.05 14.30 -4.97
C THR A 339 16.51 14.39 -3.53
N VAL A 340 17.82 14.47 -3.36
CA VAL A 340 18.50 14.65 -2.07
C VAL A 340 19.34 15.93 -2.16
N ASN A 341 19.13 16.91 -1.24
CA ASN A 341 19.86 18.18 -1.31
C ASN A 341 19.77 19.00 -0.01
N PRO A 342 20.84 19.15 0.73
CA PRO A 342 21.96 18.21 0.91
C PRO A 342 21.61 17.11 1.92
N ALA A 343 22.36 16.00 1.89
CA ALA A 343 22.29 14.93 2.88
C ALA A 343 23.71 14.49 3.28
N ARG A 344 23.80 13.69 4.33
CA ARG A 344 25.04 13.03 4.73
C ARG A 344 25.15 11.74 3.95
N ILE A 345 26.24 11.56 3.16
CA ILE A 345 26.42 10.35 2.35
C ILE A 345 26.47 9.09 3.22
N GLU A 346 27.03 9.18 4.42
CA GLU A 346 27.13 8.09 5.38
C GLU A 346 25.75 7.56 5.81
N ASP A 347 24.71 8.40 5.91
CA ASP A 347 23.34 7.98 6.22
C ASP A 347 22.76 7.13 5.08
N LEU A 348 23.01 7.52 3.83
CA LEU A 348 22.55 6.78 2.66
C LEU A 348 23.33 5.47 2.46
N LEU A 349 24.64 5.50 2.74
CA LEU A 349 25.50 4.32 2.62
C LEU A 349 25.15 3.25 3.66
N LYS A 350 24.62 3.59 4.82
CA LYS A 350 24.10 2.59 5.78
C LYS A 350 23.03 1.68 5.17
N LEU A 351 22.23 2.18 4.24
CA LEU A 351 21.27 1.36 3.50
C LEU A 351 21.93 0.53 2.37
N GLY A 352 22.99 1.05 1.75
CA GLY A 352 23.58 0.48 0.52
C GLY A 352 24.79 -0.42 0.74
N VAL A 353 25.44 -0.38 1.91
CA VAL A 353 26.67 -1.13 2.17
C VAL A 353 26.68 -1.77 3.56
N ARG A 354 27.25 -2.98 3.65
CA ARG A 354 27.32 -3.76 4.90
C ARG A 354 28.30 -3.22 5.94
N THR A 355 29.13 -2.26 5.57
CA THR A 355 30.21 -1.83 6.48
C THR A 355 29.75 -0.81 7.50
N ASP A 356 30.18 -1.01 8.73
CA ASP A 356 30.13 -0.05 9.82
C ASP A 356 31.56 0.15 10.35
N PRO A 357 32.11 1.37 10.32
CA PRO A 357 31.51 2.60 9.76
C PRO A 357 31.36 2.57 8.24
N PRO A 358 30.47 3.42 7.66
CA PRO A 358 30.31 3.58 6.22
C PRO A 358 31.63 3.92 5.52
N VAL A 359 31.81 3.51 4.27
CA VAL A 359 33.04 3.66 3.51
C VAL A 359 33.50 5.10 3.32
N MET A 360 32.59 6.06 3.45
CA MET A 360 32.82 7.46 3.14
C MET A 360 31.88 8.35 3.95
N THR A 361 32.32 9.56 4.26
CA THR A 361 31.55 10.67 4.80
C THR A 361 31.58 11.85 3.85
N GLY A 362 30.61 12.79 3.98
CA GLY A 362 30.55 14.00 3.18
C GLY A 362 29.14 14.50 2.92
N ALA A 363 29.03 15.72 2.38
CA ALA A 363 27.75 16.30 2.02
C ALA A 363 27.34 15.87 0.60
N ALA A 364 26.27 15.10 0.49
CA ALA A 364 25.79 14.53 -0.76
C ALA A 364 24.61 15.31 -1.35
N ARG A 365 24.62 15.45 -2.66
CA ARG A 365 23.48 15.81 -3.51
C ARG A 365 23.25 14.69 -4.48
N LEU A 366 21.98 14.29 -4.66
CA LEU A 366 21.63 13.15 -5.50
C LEU A 366 20.33 13.45 -6.24
N ARG A 367 20.29 13.09 -7.52
CA ARG A 367 19.06 12.99 -8.31
C ARG A 367 19.03 11.61 -8.94
N THR A 368 17.96 10.87 -8.70
CA THR A 368 17.85 9.52 -9.25
C THR A 368 16.43 9.20 -9.62
N LYS A 369 16.29 8.48 -10.73
CA LYS A 369 15.05 7.77 -11.09
C LYS A 369 15.17 6.35 -10.54
N LEU A 370 14.22 5.97 -9.73
CA LEU A 370 14.02 4.63 -9.21
C LEU A 370 12.91 3.96 -10.00
N ASP A 371 13.14 2.76 -10.50
CA ASP A 371 12.15 1.90 -11.13
C ASP A 371 12.27 0.50 -10.51
N LEU A 372 11.23 0.11 -9.77
CA LEU A 372 11.12 -1.22 -9.20
C LEU A 372 9.98 -1.96 -9.88
N PRO A 373 10.28 -2.85 -10.83
CA PRO A 373 9.27 -3.68 -11.48
C PRO A 373 8.66 -4.67 -10.47
N PRO A 374 7.44 -5.15 -10.68
CA PRO A 374 6.85 -6.21 -9.88
C PRO A 374 7.61 -7.53 -10.07
N GLY A 375 7.48 -8.44 -9.12
CA GLY A 375 8.09 -9.77 -9.15
C GLY A 375 8.39 -10.30 -7.76
N GLU A 376 8.74 -11.58 -7.68
CA GLU A 376 9.03 -12.30 -6.43
C GLU A 376 10.53 -12.39 -6.11
N ALA A 377 11.40 -11.94 -7.02
CA ALA A 377 12.83 -11.84 -6.76
C ALA A 377 13.13 -10.72 -5.75
N ASP A 378 14.31 -10.76 -5.15
CA ASP A 378 14.76 -9.76 -4.18
C ASP A 378 14.70 -8.33 -4.77
N VAL A 379 14.33 -7.35 -3.92
CA VAL A 379 14.31 -5.94 -4.32
C VAL A 379 15.66 -5.49 -4.87
N SER A 380 16.77 -5.94 -4.29
CA SER A 380 18.13 -5.58 -4.74
C SER A 380 18.45 -6.06 -6.16
N GLU A 381 17.85 -7.16 -6.60
CA GLU A 381 18.01 -7.71 -7.95
C GLU A 381 17.15 -6.96 -8.99
N ARG A 382 15.91 -6.62 -8.59
CA ARG A 382 14.92 -5.98 -9.47
C ARG A 382 15.09 -4.47 -9.58
N LEU A 383 15.66 -3.84 -8.56
CA LEU A 383 15.77 -2.39 -8.47
C LEU A 383 16.64 -1.84 -9.61
N ARG A 384 16.11 -0.84 -10.29
CA ARG A 384 16.83 -0.06 -11.30
C ARG A 384 16.94 1.37 -10.83
N LEU A 385 18.16 1.90 -10.82
CA LEU A 385 18.42 3.31 -10.50
C LEU A 385 19.21 3.92 -11.65
N ALA A 386 18.88 5.16 -12.00
CA ALA A 386 19.67 5.94 -12.95
C ALA A 386 19.69 7.39 -12.49
N GLY A 387 20.89 7.98 -12.37
CA GLY A 387 21.01 9.31 -11.82
C GLY A 387 22.40 9.89 -11.82
N ASP A 388 22.50 11.05 -11.18
CA ASP A 388 23.72 11.79 -10.94
C ASP A 388 23.89 12.07 -9.44
N PHE A 389 25.13 12.23 -9.02
CA PHE A 389 25.47 12.58 -7.65
C PHE A 389 26.66 13.51 -7.58
N GLN A 390 26.75 14.24 -6.47
CA GLN A 390 27.88 15.04 -6.07
C GLN A 390 28.06 14.94 -4.56
N ILE A 391 29.31 14.62 -4.12
CA ILE A 391 29.69 14.55 -2.71
C ILE A 391 30.79 15.57 -2.48
N SER A 392 30.51 16.57 -1.68
CA SER A 392 31.47 17.60 -1.28
C SER A 392 32.12 17.21 0.05
N ARG A 393 33.39 17.53 0.23
CA ARG A 393 34.18 17.14 1.38
C ARG A 393 34.12 15.62 1.59
N ALA A 394 34.34 14.87 0.49
CA ALA A 394 34.36 13.42 0.52
C ALA A 394 35.59 12.96 1.27
N HIS A 395 35.40 12.20 2.32
CA HIS A 395 36.42 11.61 3.16
C HIS A 395 36.21 10.10 3.27
N PHE A 396 37.22 9.31 2.97
CA PHE A 396 37.17 7.85 3.09
C PHE A 396 37.51 7.43 4.51
N THR A 397 36.65 6.61 5.13
CA THR A 397 36.82 6.11 6.51
C THR A 397 37.97 5.10 6.63
N ASN A 398 38.40 4.51 5.52
CA ASN A 398 39.59 3.66 5.49
C ASN A 398 40.84 4.54 5.42
N GLU A 399 41.60 4.61 6.53
CA GLU A 399 42.82 5.43 6.67
C GLU A 399 43.86 5.14 5.60
N LYS A 400 44.01 3.87 5.16
CA LYS A 400 44.97 3.51 4.10
C LYS A 400 44.59 4.10 2.75
N ILE A 401 43.29 4.18 2.47
CA ILE A 401 42.77 4.79 1.22
C ILE A 401 42.92 6.31 1.32
N GLN A 402 42.46 6.91 2.43
CA GLN A 402 42.49 8.37 2.63
C GLN A 402 43.96 8.87 2.56
N SER A 403 44.86 8.26 3.29
CA SER A 403 46.30 8.62 3.28
C SER A 403 46.93 8.53 1.88
N LYS A 404 46.56 7.53 1.06
CA LYS A 404 47.04 7.46 -0.33
C LYS A 404 46.54 8.62 -1.18
N LEU A 405 45.29 9.06 -0.96
CA LEU A 405 44.68 10.19 -1.67
C LEU A 405 45.35 11.51 -1.25
N ASP A 406 45.62 11.69 0.05
CA ASP A 406 46.30 12.87 0.58
C ASP A 406 47.73 12.99 0.05
N VAL A 407 48.49 11.87 0.03
CA VAL A 407 49.79 11.78 -0.60
C VAL A 407 49.72 12.07 -2.09
N LEU A 408 48.72 11.56 -2.81
CA LEU A 408 48.54 11.80 -4.24
C LEU A 408 48.25 13.28 -4.52
N SER A 409 47.40 13.90 -3.72
CA SER A 409 47.13 15.33 -3.79
C SER A 409 48.37 16.19 -3.57
N THR A 410 49.10 15.94 -2.50
CA THR A 410 50.32 16.67 -2.15
C THR A 410 51.38 16.55 -3.23
N ARG A 411 51.58 15.36 -3.76
CA ARG A 411 52.49 15.12 -4.90
C ARG A 411 52.03 15.77 -6.18
N GLY A 412 50.73 15.71 -6.44
CA GLY A 412 50.10 16.35 -7.60
C GLY A 412 50.27 17.88 -7.60
N GLN A 413 50.39 18.49 -6.42
CA GLN A 413 50.73 19.90 -6.24
C GLN A 413 52.26 20.18 -6.39
N GLY A 414 53.10 19.16 -6.62
CA GLY A 414 54.55 19.32 -6.70
C GLY A 414 55.26 19.49 -5.36
N ARG A 415 54.63 19.05 -4.25
CA ARG A 415 55.17 19.15 -2.88
C ARG A 415 55.50 17.77 -2.27
N PRO A 416 56.35 16.92 -2.92
CA PRO A 416 56.55 15.54 -2.50
C PRO A 416 57.24 15.39 -1.15
N LYS A 417 57.94 16.44 -0.64
CA LYS A 417 58.56 16.42 0.69
C LYS A 417 57.52 16.44 1.80
N GLU A 418 56.43 17.21 1.63
CA GLU A 418 55.34 17.31 2.58
C GLU A 418 54.51 16.01 2.63
N ALA A 419 54.55 15.19 1.58
CA ALA A 419 53.86 13.89 1.51
C ALA A 419 54.44 12.81 2.45
N LYS A 420 55.50 13.11 3.20
CA LYS A 420 56.11 12.23 4.20
C LYS A 420 55.74 12.57 5.65
N GLY A 421 55.02 13.68 5.87
CA GLY A 421 54.61 14.14 7.18
C GLY A 421 53.17 13.84 7.51
N ASN A 422 52.65 14.44 8.59
CA ASN A 422 51.24 14.42 8.91
C ASN A 422 50.49 15.34 7.92
N ILE A 423 49.83 14.73 6.94
CA ILE A 423 49.12 15.44 5.89
C ILE A 423 47.69 15.73 6.40
N PRO A 424 47.23 16.99 6.46
CA PRO A 424 45.87 17.31 6.82
C PRO A 424 44.92 16.75 5.77
N ASP A 425 43.68 16.39 6.19
CA ASP A 425 42.61 15.98 5.30
C ASP A 425 42.40 16.94 4.15
N VAL A 426 42.47 16.43 2.93
CA VAL A 426 42.39 17.25 1.73
C VAL A 426 40.91 17.40 1.33
N PRO A 427 40.42 18.66 1.14
CA PRO A 427 39.04 18.86 0.66
C PRO A 427 38.91 18.22 -0.71
N SER A 428 37.94 17.31 -0.84
CA SER A 428 37.71 16.59 -2.07
C SER A 428 36.26 16.68 -2.54
N LEU A 429 36.10 16.59 -3.85
CA LEU A 429 34.79 16.58 -4.52
C LEU A 429 34.70 15.30 -5.35
N MET A 430 33.67 14.52 -5.11
CA MET A 430 33.32 13.35 -5.92
C MET A 430 32.02 13.60 -6.64
N SER A 431 31.94 13.33 -7.94
CA SER A 431 30.70 13.46 -8.71
C SER A 431 30.66 12.41 -9.81
N GLY A 432 29.44 12.09 -10.26
CA GLY A 432 29.33 11.12 -11.32
C GLY A 432 27.90 10.82 -11.76
N THR A 433 27.81 10.00 -12.80
CA THR A 433 26.55 9.42 -13.28
C THR A 433 26.59 7.92 -13.10
N TYR A 434 25.51 7.35 -12.63
CA TYR A 434 25.40 5.92 -12.36
C TYR A 434 24.12 5.29 -12.87
N ASN A 435 24.19 4.00 -13.06
CA ASN A 435 23.07 3.14 -13.38
C ASN A 435 23.19 1.84 -12.58
N LEU A 436 22.13 1.47 -11.85
CA LEU A 436 21.99 0.18 -11.20
C LEU A 436 20.97 -0.64 -11.96
N SER A 437 21.32 -1.85 -12.34
CA SER A 437 20.43 -2.81 -12.95
C SER A 437 20.94 -4.22 -12.67
N ASN A 438 20.05 -5.15 -12.29
CA ASN A 438 20.36 -6.55 -12.00
C ASN A 438 21.53 -6.70 -10.99
N GLY A 439 21.52 -5.92 -9.92
CA GLY A 439 22.58 -5.94 -8.89
C GLY A 439 23.93 -5.37 -9.32
N LEU A 440 24.05 -4.84 -10.54
CA LEU A 440 25.27 -4.26 -11.08
C LEU A 440 25.17 -2.73 -11.15
N LEU A 441 25.98 -2.04 -10.33
CA LEU A 441 26.12 -0.59 -10.31
C LEU A 441 27.24 -0.16 -11.30
N SER A 442 26.86 0.56 -12.34
CA SER A 442 27.76 1.03 -13.39
C SER A 442 27.92 2.55 -13.29
N PHE A 443 29.16 3.02 -13.43
CA PHE A 443 29.49 4.45 -13.49
C PHE A 443 30.05 4.77 -14.88
N SER A 444 29.29 5.52 -15.66
CA SER A 444 29.75 5.99 -16.97
C SER A 444 30.73 7.15 -16.85
N LYS A 445 30.57 7.95 -15.80
CA LYS A 445 31.45 9.06 -15.42
C LYS A 445 31.57 9.08 -13.90
N LEU A 446 32.79 9.05 -13.40
CA LEU A 446 33.12 9.20 -12.00
C LEU A 446 34.32 10.13 -11.90
N HIS A 447 34.09 11.33 -11.39
CA HIS A 447 35.11 12.37 -11.22
C HIS A 447 35.43 12.51 -9.74
N PHE A 448 36.71 12.43 -9.42
CA PHE A 448 37.21 12.70 -8.10
C PHE A 448 38.25 13.83 -8.19
N GLN A 449 37.97 14.94 -7.55
CA GLN A 449 38.83 16.13 -7.59
C GLN A 449 39.34 16.46 -6.19
N MET A 450 40.63 16.73 -6.10
CA MET A 450 41.33 17.21 -4.92
C MET A 450 42.39 18.21 -5.35
N PRO A 451 42.95 19.02 -4.46
CA PRO A 451 44.01 19.97 -4.80
C PRO A 451 45.18 19.31 -5.54
N GLY A 452 45.57 19.86 -6.69
CA GLY A 452 46.65 19.34 -7.53
C GLY A 452 46.38 18.04 -8.28
N THR A 453 45.18 17.43 -8.12
CA THR A 453 44.87 16.15 -8.77
C THR A 453 43.41 16.02 -9.14
N ARG A 454 43.16 15.53 -10.36
CA ARG A 454 41.82 15.13 -10.84
C ARG A 454 41.90 13.71 -11.36
N VAL A 455 40.95 12.87 -10.93
CA VAL A 455 40.83 11.48 -11.38
C VAL A 455 39.50 11.27 -12.07
N ASP A 456 39.54 10.85 -13.32
CA ASP A 456 38.36 10.56 -14.15
C ASP A 456 38.32 9.05 -14.36
N LEU A 457 37.26 8.38 -13.87
CA LEU A 457 37.06 6.94 -13.95
C LEU A 457 35.74 6.58 -14.62
N SER A 458 35.72 5.37 -15.13
CA SER A 458 34.49 4.65 -15.46
C SER A 458 34.63 3.21 -14.99
N GLY A 459 33.52 2.55 -14.68
CA GLY A 459 33.63 1.18 -14.17
C GLY A 459 32.34 0.65 -13.59
N LYS A 460 32.44 -0.48 -12.93
CA LYS A 460 31.34 -1.25 -12.39
C LYS A 460 31.65 -1.73 -10.97
N TYR A 461 30.54 -1.87 -10.19
CA TYR A 461 30.55 -2.44 -8.86
C TYR A 461 29.41 -3.46 -8.75
N SER A 462 29.72 -4.70 -8.37
CA SER A 462 28.75 -5.77 -8.17
C SER A 462 28.27 -5.78 -6.72
N LEU A 463 26.95 -5.73 -6.51
CA LEU A 463 26.35 -5.71 -5.17
C LEU A 463 26.40 -7.08 -4.48
N ASP A 464 26.38 -8.16 -5.23
CA ASP A 464 26.42 -9.55 -4.75
C ASP A 464 27.82 -10.04 -4.39
N GLY A 465 28.79 -9.79 -5.25
CA GLY A 465 30.21 -10.17 -5.07
C GLY A 465 31.09 -9.10 -4.45
N PHE A 466 30.59 -7.89 -4.21
CA PHE A 466 31.33 -6.73 -3.70
C PHE A 466 32.62 -6.45 -4.47
N GLN A 467 32.64 -6.82 -5.74
CA GLN A 467 33.78 -6.63 -6.65
C GLN A 467 33.62 -5.34 -7.44
N PHE A 468 34.73 -4.70 -7.71
CA PHE A 468 34.77 -3.50 -8.54
C PHE A 468 35.90 -3.55 -9.56
N GLU A 469 35.60 -2.93 -10.69
CA GLU A 469 36.59 -2.70 -11.76
C GLU A 469 36.35 -1.28 -12.31
N PHE A 470 37.36 -0.41 -12.06
CA PHE A 470 37.37 0.96 -12.57
C PHE A 470 38.63 1.18 -13.38
N ARG A 471 38.51 1.91 -14.50
CA ARG A 471 39.57 2.34 -15.37
C ARG A 471 39.40 3.81 -15.70
N GLY A 472 40.55 4.51 -15.91
CA GLY A 472 40.50 5.90 -16.29
C GLY A 472 41.85 6.59 -16.26
N LYS A 473 41.87 7.86 -15.90
CA LYS A 473 43.06 8.71 -15.94
C LYS A 473 43.14 9.57 -14.70
N ALA A 474 44.33 9.67 -14.13
CA ALA A 474 44.69 10.65 -13.12
C ALA A 474 45.49 11.77 -13.77
N ARG A 475 45.03 13.02 -13.61
CA ARG A 475 45.72 14.23 -14.07
C ARG A 475 46.19 15.01 -12.87
N MET A 476 47.47 15.37 -12.90
CA MET A 476 48.17 16.07 -11.84
C MET A 476 48.75 17.38 -12.39
N ASP A 477 48.71 18.43 -11.57
CA ASP A 477 49.22 19.75 -11.97
C ASP A 477 50.74 19.74 -12.08
N ALA A 478 51.42 18.94 -11.25
CA ALA A 478 52.89 18.80 -11.27
C ALA A 478 53.38 17.85 -12.36
N LYS A 479 54.58 18.13 -12.90
CA LYS A 479 55.33 17.18 -13.76
C LYS A 479 55.77 15.95 -12.95
N LEU A 480 55.88 14.81 -13.62
CA LEU A 480 56.22 13.52 -12.97
C LEU A 480 57.53 13.62 -12.16
N SER A 481 58.56 14.28 -12.68
CA SER A 481 59.80 14.54 -11.98
C SER A 481 59.65 15.35 -10.69
N HIS A 482 58.66 16.24 -10.60
CA HIS A 482 58.37 17.07 -9.42
C HIS A 482 57.51 16.34 -8.37
N MET A 483 56.97 15.16 -8.68
CA MET A 483 56.18 14.36 -7.77
C MET A 483 56.97 13.43 -6.85
N VAL A 484 58.25 13.31 -7.09
CA VAL A 484 59.21 12.48 -6.34
C VAL A 484 60.35 13.30 -5.77
N THR A 485 61.03 12.76 -4.77
CA THR A 485 62.17 13.43 -4.09
C THR A 485 63.52 12.81 -4.43
N GLY A 486 64.61 13.61 -4.36
CA GLY A 486 66.01 13.14 -4.50
C GLY A 486 66.38 12.79 -5.94
N TRP A 487 67.34 11.88 -6.12
CA TRP A 487 67.88 11.46 -7.41
C TRP A 487 66.83 10.90 -8.39
N LYS A 488 65.72 10.34 -7.84
CA LYS A 488 64.61 9.85 -8.63
C LYS A 488 63.93 10.97 -9.45
N SER A 489 63.89 12.20 -8.94
CA SER A 489 63.39 13.37 -9.66
C SER A 489 64.19 13.65 -10.92
N VAL A 490 65.50 13.54 -10.85
CA VAL A 490 66.38 13.77 -11.99
C VAL A 490 66.21 12.67 -13.06
N LEU A 491 66.08 11.41 -12.64
CA LEU A 491 65.89 10.27 -13.54
C LEU A 491 64.56 10.32 -14.30
N LEU A 492 63.55 10.95 -13.72
CA LEU A 492 62.23 11.04 -14.33
C LEU A 492 62.07 12.23 -15.28
N LYS A 493 63.00 13.21 -15.29
CA LYS A 493 62.94 14.37 -16.21
C LYS A 493 62.86 13.98 -17.70
N PRO A 494 63.60 12.99 -18.20
CA PRO A 494 63.51 12.56 -19.59
C PRO A 494 62.14 11.91 -19.96
N VAL A 495 61.45 11.41 -18.94
CA VAL A 495 60.15 10.71 -19.13
C VAL A 495 58.96 11.67 -19.03
N ASP A 496 59.14 12.89 -18.47
CA ASP A 496 58.10 13.89 -18.34
C ASP A 496 57.33 14.16 -19.66
N PRO A 497 57.98 14.28 -20.83
CA PRO A 497 57.27 14.53 -22.09
C PRO A 497 56.25 13.44 -22.47
N PHE A 498 56.50 12.19 -22.10
CA PHE A 498 55.64 11.07 -22.42
C PHE A 498 54.29 11.13 -21.63
N PHE A 499 54.33 11.70 -20.46
CA PHE A 499 53.16 11.85 -19.56
C PHE A 499 52.63 13.28 -19.55
N SER A 500 53.29 14.23 -20.22
CA SER A 500 52.84 15.60 -20.29
C SER A 500 51.74 15.76 -21.35
N LYS A 501 50.73 16.57 -21.00
CA LYS A 501 49.68 16.98 -21.92
C LYS A 501 49.64 18.50 -22.01
N ARG A 502 49.28 19.06 -23.15
CA ARG A 502 49.17 20.53 -23.31
C ARG A 502 48.27 21.10 -22.21
N GLY A 503 48.84 21.98 -21.35
CA GLY A 503 48.11 22.66 -20.26
C GLY A 503 47.93 21.84 -18.95
N ALA A 504 48.54 20.63 -18.83
CA ALA A 504 48.55 19.82 -17.60
C ALA A 504 49.95 19.29 -17.31
N GLY A 505 50.29 19.09 -16.02
CA GLY A 505 51.60 18.57 -15.62
C GLY A 505 51.82 17.11 -16.01
N THR A 506 50.98 16.21 -15.52
CA THR A 506 51.10 14.75 -15.75
C THR A 506 49.73 14.11 -15.92
N GLU A 507 49.60 13.21 -16.91
CA GLU A 507 48.42 12.34 -17.07
C GLU A 507 48.91 10.86 -17.00
N ILE A 508 48.33 10.08 -16.08
CA ILE A 508 48.63 8.66 -15.87
C ILE A 508 47.35 7.83 -16.03
N PRO A 509 47.36 6.79 -16.86
CA PRO A 509 46.26 5.85 -16.91
C PRO A 509 46.22 5.02 -15.62
N VAL A 510 45.03 4.91 -15.01
CA VAL A 510 44.86 4.23 -13.72
C VAL A 510 43.80 3.12 -13.83
N LYS A 511 44.07 2.04 -13.11
CA LYS A 511 43.12 0.92 -12.95
C LYS A 511 42.96 0.62 -11.47
N VAL A 512 41.71 0.47 -11.03
CA VAL A 512 41.36 0.09 -9.67
C VAL A 512 40.47 -1.14 -9.73
N THR A 513 40.92 -2.25 -9.17
CA THR A 513 40.21 -3.54 -9.22
C THR A 513 40.27 -4.22 -7.86
N GLY A 514 39.51 -5.28 -7.69
CA GLY A 514 39.52 -6.10 -6.51
C GLY A 514 38.24 -6.04 -5.72
N THR A 515 38.36 -6.26 -4.42
CA THR A 515 37.27 -6.18 -3.47
C THR A 515 37.50 -5.00 -2.52
N LYS A 516 36.50 -4.71 -1.70
CA LYS A 516 36.61 -3.67 -0.68
C LYS A 516 37.75 -3.95 0.36
N SER A 517 37.93 -5.22 0.73
CA SER A 517 38.98 -5.66 1.66
C SER A 517 40.36 -5.62 1.02
N GLU A 518 40.43 -5.88 -0.28
CA GLU A 518 41.70 -5.96 -1.04
C GLU A 518 41.64 -5.15 -2.33
N PRO A 519 41.70 -3.79 -2.25
CA PRO A 519 41.72 -2.94 -3.43
C PRO A 519 43.13 -2.94 -4.06
N HIS A 520 43.16 -3.21 -5.36
CA HIS A 520 44.40 -3.16 -6.16
C HIS A 520 44.41 -1.90 -7.02
N PHE A 521 45.44 -1.06 -6.81
CA PHE A 521 45.66 0.16 -7.59
C PHE A 521 46.81 -0.09 -8.54
N GLY A 522 46.64 0.13 -9.83
CA GLY A 522 47.65 -0.09 -10.86
C GLY A 522 47.65 1.01 -11.92
N VAL A 523 48.68 1.03 -12.73
CA VAL A 523 48.76 1.83 -13.95
C VAL A 523 48.36 0.95 -15.13
N ASP A 524 47.44 1.42 -15.95
CA ASP A 524 46.94 0.67 -17.11
C ASP A 524 47.70 1.11 -18.38
N PHE A 525 48.82 0.50 -18.65
CA PHE A 525 49.63 0.80 -19.85
C PHE A 525 49.05 0.18 -21.13
N GLY A 526 47.80 -0.34 -21.10
CA GLY A 526 47.10 -0.89 -22.25
C GLY A 526 47.99 -1.88 -23.01
N HIS A 527 47.84 -3.17 -22.79
CA HIS A 527 48.34 -4.14 -23.74
C HIS A 527 47.59 -3.93 -25.05
N LYS A 528 48.27 -3.38 -26.07
CA LYS A 528 47.79 -3.50 -27.45
C LYS A 528 47.81 -4.99 -27.80
N ASN A 529 46.65 -5.62 -27.78
CA ASN A 529 46.45 -6.81 -28.60
C ASN A 529 46.14 -6.39 -30.01
#